data_84259c3da863dc65e6922f404824d3fc
#
_entry.id   84259c3da863dc65e6922f404824d3fc
#
_cell.length_a   1.000
_cell.length_b   1.000
_cell.length_c   1.000
_cell.angle_alpha   90.00
_cell.angle_beta   90.00
_cell.angle_gamma   90.00
#
_symmetry.space_group_name_H-M   'P 1'
#
loop_
_entity.id
_entity.type
_entity.pdbx_description
1 polymer ?
#
loop_
_entity_poly.entity_id
_entity_poly.type
_entity_poly.pdbx_seq_one_letter_code
_entity_poly.pdbx_strand_id
1 'polypeptide(L)'
;MYVSTNTSERKAESIRNFSFAEESLYAPPVILQGSVFLDEICNKYKSQGVKGWMNIFLYSDLNGCITDITLAFPEGLTVTDDDVSLILSTAQKKCKLQFPIEGIYKYKDWAIYDYVFYLTN
;
A
#
# COMPACT_ATOMS: atom_id res chain seq x y z
N MET A 1 2.09 11.18 9.41
CA MET A 1 2.95 11.69 8.33
C MET A 1 2.68 10.90 7.05
N TYR A 2 2.53 11.59 5.95
CA TYR A 2 2.32 10.97 4.64
C TYR A 2 3.53 11.22 3.76
N VAL A 3 3.99 10.16 3.10
CA VAL A 3 5.03 10.25 2.09
C VAL A 3 4.51 9.55 0.83
N SER A 4 4.52 10.26 -0.30
CA SER A 4 3.99 9.73 -1.56
C SER A 4 5.02 9.80 -2.66
N THR A 5 5.01 8.78 -3.54
CA THR A 5 5.78 8.80 -4.78
C THR A 5 4.81 8.96 -5.95
N ASN A 6 5.15 9.85 -6.87
CA ASN A 6 4.39 10.02 -8.12
C ASN A 6 2.87 10.10 -7.94
N THR A 7 2.39 10.59 -6.79
CA THR A 7 0.96 10.70 -6.56
C THR A 7 0.43 11.82 -7.43
N SER A 8 -0.20 11.46 -8.53
CA SER A 8 -0.84 12.44 -9.38
C SER A 8 -2.15 12.89 -8.75
N GLU A 9 -2.51 14.15 -8.95
CA GLU A 9 -3.81 14.67 -8.53
C GLU A 9 -4.95 13.81 -9.10
N ARG A 10 -4.75 13.29 -10.29
CA ARG A 10 -5.69 12.40 -10.95
C ARG A 10 -6.00 11.15 -10.12
N LYS A 11 -4.97 10.52 -9.53
CA LYS A 11 -5.18 9.34 -8.67
C LYS A 11 -5.86 9.72 -7.38
N ALA A 12 -5.49 10.86 -6.79
CA ALA A 12 -6.11 11.35 -5.58
C ALA A 12 -7.60 11.62 -5.79
N GLU A 13 -7.96 12.21 -6.93
CA GLU A 13 -9.36 12.42 -7.28
C GLU A 13 -10.10 11.10 -7.50
N SER A 14 -9.46 10.15 -8.20
CA SER A 14 -10.04 8.84 -8.43
C SER A 14 -10.34 8.12 -7.11
N ILE A 15 -9.41 8.19 -6.17
CA ILE A 15 -9.58 7.58 -4.86
C ILE A 15 -10.76 8.22 -4.11
N ARG A 16 -10.84 9.56 -4.14
CA ARG A 16 -11.93 10.28 -3.46
C ARG A 16 -13.29 9.96 -4.05
N ASN A 17 -13.34 9.77 -5.36
CA ASN A 17 -14.58 9.46 -6.06
C ASN A 17 -14.91 7.97 -6.05
N PHE A 18 -13.98 7.17 -5.57
CA PHE A 18 -14.13 5.72 -5.55
C PHE A 18 -14.87 5.30 -4.28
N SER A 19 -15.91 4.50 -4.44
CA SER A 19 -16.67 4.00 -3.30
C SER A 19 -16.01 2.73 -2.77
N PHE A 20 -15.26 2.83 -1.68
CA PHE A 20 -14.66 1.66 -1.04
C PHE A 20 -15.70 0.65 -0.60
N ALA A 21 -16.87 1.12 -0.16
CA ALA A 21 -17.96 0.21 0.22
C ALA A 21 -18.46 -0.57 -0.97
N GLU A 22 -18.63 0.10 -2.10
CA GLU A 22 -19.06 -0.54 -3.34
C GLU A 22 -18.01 -1.51 -3.85
N GLU A 23 -16.75 -1.12 -3.82
CA GLU A 23 -15.64 -2.00 -4.19
C GLU A 23 -15.60 -3.25 -3.31
N SER A 24 -15.70 -3.08 -2.00
CA SER A 24 -15.63 -4.21 -1.08
C SER A 24 -16.78 -5.20 -1.26
N LEU A 25 -17.91 -4.73 -1.79
CA LEU A 25 -19.06 -5.60 -2.05
C LEU A 25 -18.95 -6.35 -3.37
N TYR A 26 -18.33 -5.76 -4.38
CA TYR A 26 -18.37 -6.29 -5.74
C TYR A 26 -17.04 -6.74 -6.30
N ALA A 27 -15.93 -6.23 -5.79
CA ALA A 27 -14.62 -6.62 -6.27
C ALA A 27 -14.05 -7.75 -5.41
N PRO A 28 -13.59 -8.84 -6.03
CA PRO A 28 -12.88 -9.88 -5.29
C PRO A 28 -11.61 -9.30 -4.66
N PRO A 29 -11.16 -9.86 -3.54
CA PRO A 29 -9.97 -9.35 -2.87
C PRO A 29 -8.73 -9.48 -3.76
N VAL A 30 -7.95 -8.41 -3.80
CA VAL A 30 -6.65 -8.40 -4.44
C VAL A 30 -5.64 -9.02 -3.48
N ILE A 31 -4.74 -9.83 -4.00
CA ILE A 31 -3.72 -10.50 -3.20
C ILE A 31 -2.39 -9.75 -3.40
N LEU A 32 -1.74 -9.40 -2.29
CA LEU A 32 -0.41 -8.82 -2.33
C LEU A 32 0.65 -9.92 -2.27
N GLN A 33 1.46 -9.99 -3.32
CA GLN A 33 2.64 -10.85 -3.34
C GLN A 33 3.84 -10.06 -2.84
N GLY A 34 4.72 -10.69 -2.07
CA GLY A 34 5.94 -10.06 -1.59
C GLY A 34 5.80 -9.30 -0.27
N SER A 35 4.68 -9.44 0.43
CA SER A 35 4.45 -8.75 1.70
C SER A 35 5.50 -9.08 2.76
N VAL A 36 6.09 -10.26 2.71
CA VAL A 36 7.13 -10.68 3.66
C VAL A 36 8.32 -9.72 3.64
N PHE A 37 8.65 -9.16 2.48
CA PHE A 37 9.77 -8.22 2.37
C PHE A 37 9.46 -6.90 3.07
N LEU A 38 8.19 -6.47 3.04
CA LEU A 38 7.76 -5.28 3.78
C LEU A 38 7.72 -5.55 5.28
N ASP A 39 7.26 -6.74 5.67
CA ASP A 39 7.23 -7.14 7.08
C ASP A 39 8.63 -7.10 7.70
N GLU A 40 9.63 -7.57 6.98
CA GLU A 40 11.03 -7.55 7.44
C GLU A 40 11.53 -6.14 7.72
N ILE A 41 11.20 -5.19 6.84
CA ILE A 41 11.61 -3.80 7.02
C ILE A 41 10.87 -3.17 8.20
N CYS A 42 9.56 -3.39 8.30
CA CYS A 42 8.71 -2.72 9.27
C CYS A 42 8.87 -3.28 10.68
N ASN A 43 9.32 -4.52 10.83
CA ASN A 43 9.33 -5.21 12.11
C ASN A 43 10.16 -4.49 13.18
N LYS A 44 11.24 -3.83 12.80
CA LYS A 44 12.10 -3.11 13.76
C LYS A 44 11.40 -1.93 14.42
N TYR A 45 10.35 -1.40 13.78
CA TYR A 45 9.63 -0.24 14.32
C TYR A 45 8.75 -0.58 15.52
N LYS A 46 8.49 -1.87 15.75
CA LYS A 46 7.77 -2.29 16.96
C LYS A 46 8.52 -1.91 18.24
N SER A 47 9.85 -1.84 18.18
CA SER A 47 10.66 -1.51 19.35
C SER A 47 10.47 -0.07 19.83
N GLN A 48 9.91 0.81 19.03
CA GLN A 48 9.65 2.19 19.45
C GLN A 48 8.47 2.31 20.38
N GLY A 49 7.63 1.27 20.49
CA GLY A 49 6.50 1.27 21.41
C GLY A 49 5.35 2.21 21.02
N VAL A 50 5.32 2.67 19.78
CA VAL A 50 4.27 3.54 19.28
C VAL A 50 3.01 2.73 19.03
N LYS A 51 1.86 3.24 19.45
CA LYS A 51 0.57 2.58 19.22
C LYS A 51 0.10 2.87 17.79
N GLY A 52 -0.59 1.89 17.22
CA GLY A 52 -1.18 2.03 15.91
C GLY A 52 -0.54 1.13 14.88
N TRP A 53 -0.52 1.61 13.65
CA TRP A 53 -0.03 0.81 12.53
C TRP A 53 0.58 1.70 11.45
N MET A 54 1.42 1.07 10.62
CA MET A 54 1.96 1.69 9.41
C MET A 54 1.10 1.27 8.23
N ASN A 55 0.79 2.22 7.35
CA ASN A 55 0.10 1.92 6.09
C ASN A 55 1.04 2.13 4.92
N ILE A 56 1.02 1.17 4.01
CA ILE A 56 1.70 1.30 2.72
C ILE A 56 0.63 1.07 1.66
N PHE A 57 0.20 2.16 1.01
CA PHE A 57 -0.80 2.09 -0.05
C PHE A 57 -0.07 1.82 -1.36
N LEU A 58 -0.35 0.67 -1.96
CA LEU A 58 0.30 0.22 -3.18
C LEU A 58 -0.67 0.38 -4.34
N TYR A 59 -0.30 1.22 -5.29
CA TYR A 59 -1.08 1.43 -6.50
C TYR A 59 -0.45 0.62 -7.63
N SER A 60 -1.27 -0.06 -8.40
CA SER A 60 -0.78 -0.89 -9.50
C SER A 60 -1.53 -0.63 -10.79
N ASP A 61 -0.90 -1.01 -11.91
CA ASP A 61 -1.61 -1.20 -13.16
C ASP A 61 -2.39 -2.52 -13.13
N LEU A 62 -3.07 -2.85 -14.21
CA LEU A 62 -3.87 -4.08 -14.27
C LEU A 62 -3.04 -5.34 -14.45
N ASN A 63 -1.74 -5.21 -14.64
CA ASN A 63 -0.81 -6.33 -14.62
C ASN A 63 -0.29 -6.61 -13.21
N GLY A 64 -0.67 -5.79 -12.24
CA GLY A 64 -0.24 -5.92 -10.86
C GLY A 64 1.10 -5.27 -10.56
N CYS A 65 1.70 -4.58 -11.52
CA CYS A 65 2.97 -3.90 -11.32
C CYS A 65 2.76 -2.63 -10.51
N ILE A 66 3.54 -2.45 -9.45
CA ILE A 66 3.41 -1.28 -8.57
C ILE A 66 3.88 -0.04 -9.31
N THR A 67 2.99 0.93 -9.42
CA THR A 67 3.25 2.20 -10.13
C THR A 67 3.48 3.37 -9.19
N ASP A 68 2.78 3.40 -8.06
CA ASP A 68 2.88 4.47 -7.07
C ASP A 68 2.74 3.89 -5.67
N ILE A 69 3.27 4.61 -4.70
CA ILE A 69 3.23 4.19 -3.30
C ILE A 69 2.97 5.41 -2.43
N THR A 70 2.07 5.28 -1.47
CA THR A 70 1.84 6.29 -0.43
C THR A 70 2.09 5.66 0.92
N LEU A 71 2.91 6.30 1.74
CA LEU A 71 3.22 5.84 3.09
C LEU A 71 2.49 6.71 4.11
N ALA A 72 1.88 6.08 5.11
CA ALA A 72 1.26 6.78 6.21
C ALA A 72 1.74 6.16 7.52
N PHE A 73 2.30 6.98 8.39
CA PHE A 73 2.85 6.54 9.67
C PHE A 73 2.09 7.17 10.82
N PRO A 74 1.93 6.45 11.94
CA PRO A 74 1.27 7.04 13.10
C PRO A 74 2.14 8.13 13.71
N GLU A 75 1.49 9.07 14.38
CA GLU A 75 2.18 10.14 15.07
C GLU A 75 3.10 9.57 16.14
N GLY A 76 4.29 10.13 16.25
CA GLY A 76 5.30 9.68 17.20
C GLY A 76 6.25 8.60 16.68
N LEU A 77 5.94 7.99 15.53
CA LEU A 77 6.85 7.02 14.93
C LEU A 77 7.96 7.75 14.17
N THR A 78 9.20 7.40 14.46
CA THR A 78 10.35 7.94 13.75
C THR A 78 10.80 6.96 12.67
N VAL A 79 10.68 7.37 11.42
CA VAL A 79 11.09 6.57 10.26
C VAL A 79 12.20 7.32 9.54
N THR A 80 13.32 6.65 9.32
CA THR A 80 14.47 7.27 8.66
C THR A 80 14.25 7.40 7.16
N ASP A 81 14.93 8.37 6.55
CA ASP A 81 14.87 8.55 5.09
C ASP A 81 15.38 7.31 4.35
N ASP A 82 16.40 6.65 4.89
CA ASP A 82 16.94 5.42 4.31
C ASP A 82 15.89 4.31 4.30
N ASP A 83 15.12 4.18 5.39
CA ASP A 83 14.06 3.18 5.45
C ASP A 83 12.88 3.52 4.55
N VAL A 84 12.54 4.80 4.43
CA VAL A 84 11.52 5.24 3.46
C VAL A 84 11.94 4.81 2.05
N SER A 85 13.19 5.10 1.66
CA SER A 85 13.71 4.70 0.36
C SER A 85 13.72 3.19 0.18
N LEU A 86 14.06 2.45 1.23
CA LEU A 86 14.09 0.99 1.19
C LEU A 86 12.67 0.42 1.01
N ILE A 87 11.69 0.95 1.73
CA ILE A 87 10.29 0.54 1.58
C ILE A 87 9.82 0.79 0.15
N LEU A 88 10.09 1.98 -0.38
CA LEU A 88 9.65 2.34 -1.73
C LEU A 88 10.27 1.43 -2.79
N SER A 89 11.58 1.21 -2.71
CA SER A 89 12.28 0.37 -3.69
C SER A 89 11.87 -1.10 -3.56
N THR A 90 11.70 -1.59 -2.34
CA THR A 90 11.28 -2.97 -2.10
C THR A 90 9.88 -3.21 -2.63
N ALA A 91 8.96 -2.29 -2.36
CA ALA A 91 7.60 -2.40 -2.86
C ALA A 91 7.56 -2.42 -4.38
N GLN A 92 8.33 -1.56 -5.03
CA GLN A 92 8.37 -1.52 -6.50
C GLN A 92 8.98 -2.76 -7.13
N LYS A 93 10.02 -3.31 -6.51
CA LYS A 93 10.78 -4.41 -7.11
C LYS A 93 10.29 -5.79 -6.70
N LYS A 94 9.78 -5.91 -5.48
CA LYS A 94 9.48 -7.22 -4.88
C LYS A 94 8.01 -7.47 -4.64
N CYS A 95 7.18 -6.44 -4.71
CA CYS A 95 5.75 -6.57 -4.50
C CYS A 95 4.99 -6.52 -5.80
N LYS A 96 3.91 -7.27 -5.84
CA LYS A 96 3.02 -7.34 -6.99
C LYS A 96 1.61 -7.61 -6.51
N LEU A 97 0.63 -7.02 -7.19
CA LEU A 97 -0.77 -7.31 -6.90
C LEU A 97 -1.26 -8.40 -7.85
N GLN A 98 -1.98 -9.36 -7.30
CA GLN A 98 -2.59 -10.42 -8.07
C GLN A 98 -4.10 -10.26 -8.03
N PHE A 99 -4.71 -10.22 -9.19
CA PHE A 99 -6.15 -10.06 -9.34
C PHE A 99 -6.81 -11.41 -9.61
N PRO A 100 -7.94 -11.72 -8.97
CA PRO A 100 -8.76 -12.83 -9.37
C PRO A 100 -9.27 -12.59 -10.79
N ILE A 101 -9.24 -13.61 -11.62
CA ILE A 101 -9.64 -13.52 -13.03
C ILE A 101 -11.03 -12.89 -13.17
N GLU A 102 -11.95 -13.28 -12.31
CA GLU A 102 -13.35 -12.84 -12.36
C GLU A 102 -13.55 -11.39 -11.94
N GLY A 103 -12.59 -10.75 -11.32
CA GLY A 103 -12.76 -9.43 -10.76
C GLY A 103 -12.03 -8.32 -11.48
N ILE A 104 -11.12 -8.66 -12.40
CA ILE A 104 -10.23 -7.66 -12.98
C ILE A 104 -10.97 -6.57 -13.76
N TYR A 105 -12.09 -6.90 -14.38
CA TYR A 105 -12.89 -5.94 -15.13
C TYR A 105 -13.54 -4.86 -14.27
N LYS A 106 -13.57 -5.06 -12.95
CA LYS A 106 -14.11 -4.07 -12.01
C LYS A 106 -13.14 -2.92 -11.77
N TYR A 107 -11.87 -3.11 -12.11
CA TYR A 107 -10.86 -2.07 -12.04
C TYR A 107 -10.71 -1.47 -13.43
N LYS A 108 -10.67 -0.15 -13.54
CA LYS A 108 -10.59 0.53 -14.84
C LYS A 108 -9.19 0.41 -15.44
N ASP A 109 -8.25 1.13 -14.84
CA ASP A 109 -6.86 1.18 -15.33
C ASP A 109 -5.85 1.08 -14.19
N TRP A 110 -6.31 1.01 -12.95
CA TRP A 110 -5.45 0.92 -11.77
C TRP A 110 -6.19 0.26 -10.62
N ALA A 111 -5.41 -0.18 -9.64
CA ALA A 111 -5.93 -0.73 -8.40
C ALA A 111 -5.09 -0.27 -7.22
N ILE A 112 -5.62 -0.43 -6.02
CA ILE A 112 -4.95 -0.07 -4.78
C ILE A 112 -5.01 -1.24 -3.80
N TYR A 113 -3.93 -1.45 -3.07
CA TYR A 113 -3.88 -2.37 -1.94
C TYR A 113 -3.36 -1.61 -0.72
N ASP A 114 -4.08 -1.68 0.39
CA ASP A 114 -3.66 -1.08 1.66
C ASP A 114 -2.93 -2.14 2.48
N TYR A 115 -1.60 -2.09 2.44
CA TYR A 115 -0.77 -2.92 3.31
C TYR A 115 -0.72 -2.27 4.69
N VAL A 116 -1.10 -3.04 5.72
CA VAL A 116 -1.12 -2.56 7.11
C VAL A 116 -0.14 -3.39 7.93
N PHE A 117 0.76 -2.71 8.63
CA PHE A 117 1.67 -3.35 9.57
C PHE A 117 1.38 -2.84 10.98
N TYR A 118 0.90 -3.72 11.84
CA TYR A 118 0.54 -3.36 13.21
C TYR A 118 1.77 -3.27 14.10
N LEU A 119 1.93 -2.13 14.77
CA LEU A 119 3.06 -1.86 15.67
C LEU A 119 2.83 -2.40 17.07
N THR A 120 1.58 -2.56 17.45
CA THR A 120 1.19 -3.08 18.75
C THR A 120 0.21 -4.23 18.57
N ASN A 121 0.36 -5.22 19.46
CA ASN A 121 -0.55 -6.36 19.45
C ASN A 121 -1.85 -6.04 20.18
#